data_e765b06c0c6636d38b7b9e2ab7ba6687
#
_entry.id   e765b06c0c6636d38b7b9e2ab7ba6687
#
_cell.length_a   1.000
_cell.length_b   1.000
_cell.length_c   1.000
_cell.angle_alpha   90.00
_cell.angle_beta   90.00
_cell.angle_gamma   90.00
#
_symmetry.space_group_name_H-M   'P 1'
#
loop_
_entity.id
_entity.type
_entity.pdbx_description
1 polymer ?
#
loop_
_entity_poly.entity_id
_entity_poly.type
_entity_poly.pdbx_seq_one_letter_code
_entity_poly.pdbx_strand_id
1 'polypeptide(L)'
;EKNHPDCLEGNFLEWCPEKSGMTYEPLFQPMPRILFVGNPPFGKNSSLAIEFFEHAAKYSDDICFIIPKSWSKYTTQRRLPSDFGLYFEANLPENSFIFQGEPYGVRCVAQCWSRNDPNKDYIGEHRENWADMEL
;
A
#
# COMPACT_ATOMS: atom_id res chain seq x y z
N GLU A 1 -18.92 2.92 -1.61
CA GLU A 1 -20.02 3.48 -0.84
C GLU A 1 -19.59 4.77 -0.14
N LYS A 2 -20.36 5.83 -0.31
CA LYS A 2 -20.01 7.14 0.19
C LYS A 2 -20.60 7.34 1.58
N ASN A 3 -19.77 7.20 2.61
CA ASN A 3 -20.18 7.32 4.01
C ASN A 3 -19.96 8.72 4.61
N HIS A 4 -19.30 9.60 3.87
CA HIS A 4 -18.98 10.96 4.33
C HIS A 4 -19.07 11.94 3.15
N PRO A 5 -19.51 13.21 3.40
CA PRO A 5 -19.64 14.19 2.33
C PRO A 5 -18.37 14.45 1.53
N ASP A 6 -17.20 14.32 2.17
CA ASP A 6 -15.92 14.57 1.52
C ASP A 6 -15.35 13.35 0.78
N CYS A 7 -16.05 12.19 0.87
CA CYS A 7 -15.63 11.01 0.14
C CYS A 7 -15.97 11.14 -1.35
N LEU A 8 -15.03 10.73 -2.18
CA LEU A 8 -15.26 10.59 -3.62
C LEU A 8 -15.64 9.14 -3.90
N GLU A 9 -16.68 8.95 -4.70
CA GLU A 9 -17.02 7.64 -5.23
C GLU A 9 -16.32 7.40 -6.55
N GLY A 10 -15.77 6.20 -6.72
CA GLY A 10 -15.12 5.84 -7.96
C GLY A 10 -14.22 4.63 -7.83
N ASN A 11 -13.64 4.25 -8.94
CA ASN A 11 -12.63 3.21 -9.00
C ASN A 11 -11.27 3.85 -8.72
N PHE A 12 -10.62 3.43 -7.63
CA PHE A 12 -9.31 3.95 -7.28
C PHE A 12 -8.28 3.78 -8.39
N LEU A 13 -8.36 2.70 -9.17
CA LEU A 13 -7.42 2.45 -10.26
C LEU A 13 -7.56 3.45 -11.43
N GLU A 14 -8.64 4.22 -11.45
CA GLU A 14 -8.86 5.31 -12.40
C GLU A 14 -8.61 6.69 -11.80
N TRP A 15 -8.29 6.74 -10.52
CA TRP A 15 -8.07 8.00 -9.81
C TRP A 15 -6.74 8.63 -10.19
N CYS A 16 -6.73 9.97 -10.23
CA CYS A 16 -5.52 10.79 -10.32
C CYS A 16 -5.69 12.02 -9.42
N PRO A 17 -4.59 12.71 -9.05
CA PRO A 17 -4.67 13.85 -8.13
C PRO A 17 -5.63 14.95 -8.55
N GLU A 18 -5.76 15.22 -9.84
CA GLU A 18 -6.65 16.24 -10.39
C GLU A 18 -8.12 15.98 -10.05
N LYS A 19 -8.51 14.71 -9.94
CA LYS A 19 -9.87 14.32 -9.54
C LYS A 19 -10.22 14.68 -8.10
N SER A 20 -9.21 14.91 -7.26
CA SER A 20 -9.37 15.36 -5.88
C SER A 20 -9.18 16.88 -5.73
N GLY A 21 -9.17 17.61 -6.83
CA GLY A 21 -8.98 19.05 -6.82
C GLY A 21 -7.54 19.50 -6.57
N MET A 22 -6.58 18.57 -6.63
CA MET A 22 -5.17 18.94 -6.52
C MET A 22 -4.69 19.52 -7.83
N THR A 23 -4.10 20.72 -7.77
CA THR A 23 -3.45 21.33 -8.91
C THR A 23 -1.95 21.19 -8.80
N TYR A 24 -1.31 20.94 -9.93
CA TYR A 24 0.13 20.73 -10.01
C TYR A 24 0.74 21.70 -11.03
N GLU A 25 1.60 22.58 -10.55
CA GLU A 25 2.36 23.50 -11.42
C GLU A 25 3.85 23.14 -11.31
N PRO A 26 4.37 22.32 -12.23
CA PRO A 26 5.71 21.75 -12.11
C PRO A 26 6.85 22.76 -12.15
N LEU A 27 6.59 23.97 -12.65
CA LEU A 27 7.64 24.99 -12.80
C LEU A 27 7.87 25.83 -11.55
N PHE A 28 6.93 25.86 -10.60
CA PHE A 28 6.97 26.81 -9.48
C PHE A 28 6.74 26.21 -8.10
N GLN A 29 6.25 24.96 -8.01
CA GLN A 29 5.98 24.31 -6.72
C GLN A 29 6.38 22.83 -6.78
N PRO A 30 7.00 22.32 -5.70
CA PRO A 30 7.22 20.88 -5.60
C PRO A 30 5.87 20.16 -5.58
N MET A 31 5.81 18.95 -6.13
CA MET A 31 4.66 18.08 -6.04
C MET A 31 4.24 17.94 -4.57
N PRO A 32 2.96 18.11 -4.23
CA PRO A 32 2.52 17.82 -2.87
C PRO A 32 2.83 16.36 -2.53
N ARG A 33 3.37 16.14 -1.33
CA ARG A 33 3.56 14.77 -0.84
C ARG A 33 2.21 14.16 -0.54
N ILE A 34 1.96 13.01 -1.11
CA ILE A 34 0.73 12.26 -0.89
C ILE A 34 1.10 11.01 -0.09
N LEU A 35 0.40 10.77 1.00
CA LEU A 35 0.44 9.52 1.72
C LEU A 35 -0.83 8.74 1.42
N PHE A 36 -0.69 7.55 0.86
CA PHE A 36 -1.84 6.66 0.69
C PHE A 36 -1.98 5.76 1.92
N VAL A 37 -3.14 5.79 2.53
CA VAL A 37 -3.49 4.92 3.66
C VAL A 37 -4.80 4.23 3.31
N GLY A 38 -4.83 2.91 3.40
CA GLY A 38 -6.06 2.22 3.05
C GLY A 38 -6.04 0.73 3.34
N ASN A 39 -7.20 0.16 3.08
CA ASN A 39 -7.46 -1.27 3.13
C ASN A 39 -7.93 -1.68 1.73
N PRO A 40 -7.00 -1.95 0.80
CA PRO A 40 -7.40 -2.28 -0.57
C PRO A 40 -8.06 -3.65 -0.62
N PRO A 41 -8.94 -3.88 -1.61
CA PRO A 41 -9.45 -5.23 -1.86
C PRO A 41 -8.29 -6.14 -2.25
N PHE A 42 -8.30 -7.38 -1.71
CA PHE A 42 -7.15 -8.26 -1.89
C PHE A 42 -7.10 -8.92 -3.28
N GLY A 43 -8.25 -9.40 -3.76
CA GLY A 43 -8.32 -10.15 -5.01
C GLY A 43 -7.68 -11.54 -4.87
N LYS A 44 -7.62 -12.26 -5.99
CA LYS A 44 -7.02 -13.59 -6.03
C LYS A 44 -5.49 -13.48 -5.90
N ASN A 45 -4.92 -14.18 -4.93
CA ASN A 45 -3.48 -14.15 -4.65
C ASN A 45 -2.94 -12.72 -4.46
N SER A 46 -3.74 -11.86 -3.84
CA SER A 46 -3.41 -10.45 -3.60
C SER A 46 -3.22 -9.61 -4.87
N SER A 47 -3.62 -10.10 -6.03
CA SER A 47 -3.39 -9.41 -7.31
C SER A 47 -3.99 -8.02 -7.34
N LEU A 48 -5.19 -7.85 -6.82
CA LEU A 48 -5.86 -6.55 -6.81
C LEU A 48 -5.19 -5.57 -5.85
N ALA A 49 -4.78 -6.04 -4.67
CA ALA A 49 -4.06 -5.21 -3.71
C ALA A 49 -2.71 -4.74 -4.29
N ILE A 50 -2.04 -5.60 -5.06
CA ILE A 50 -0.79 -5.24 -5.75
C ILE A 50 -1.06 -4.18 -6.82
N GLU A 51 -2.14 -4.31 -7.59
CA GLU A 51 -2.52 -3.27 -8.56
C GLU A 51 -2.81 -1.93 -7.87
N PHE A 52 -3.46 -1.95 -6.72
CA PHE A 52 -3.70 -0.75 -5.91
C PHE A 52 -2.39 -0.12 -5.45
N PHE A 53 -1.45 -0.93 -5.01
CA PHE A 53 -0.12 -0.46 -4.62
C PHE A 53 0.61 0.18 -5.80
N GLU A 54 0.64 -0.50 -6.94
CA GLU A 54 1.29 0.01 -8.15
C GLU A 54 0.66 1.33 -8.62
N HIS A 55 -0.66 1.43 -8.52
CA HIS A 55 -1.35 2.68 -8.87
C HIS A 55 -0.99 3.81 -7.91
N ALA A 56 -1.01 3.56 -6.60
CA ALA A 56 -0.60 4.53 -5.60
C ALA A 56 0.86 4.97 -5.80
N ALA A 57 1.73 4.04 -6.19
CA ALA A 57 3.14 4.30 -6.43
C ALA A 57 3.39 5.29 -7.57
N LYS A 58 2.43 5.48 -8.47
CA LYS A 58 2.53 6.50 -9.52
C LYS A 58 2.48 7.92 -8.98
N TYR A 59 1.87 8.12 -7.81
CA TYR A 59 1.58 9.44 -7.26
C TYR A 59 2.20 9.68 -5.89
N SER A 60 2.79 8.67 -5.25
CA SER A 60 3.30 8.80 -3.90
C SER A 60 4.57 7.99 -3.69
N ASP A 61 5.36 8.48 -2.75
CA ASP A 61 6.53 7.78 -2.23
C ASP A 61 6.25 7.04 -0.92
N ASP A 62 5.05 7.22 -0.33
CA ASP A 62 4.68 6.64 0.96
C ASP A 62 3.31 5.99 0.87
N ILE A 63 3.25 4.69 1.18
CA ILE A 63 2.04 3.87 1.08
C ILE A 63 1.90 3.02 2.33
N CYS A 64 0.79 3.15 3.04
CA CYS A 64 0.48 2.36 4.23
C CYS A 64 -0.83 1.61 4.01
N PHE A 65 -0.74 0.29 3.90
CA PHE A 65 -1.90 -0.55 3.61
C PHE A 65 -2.12 -1.59 4.71
N ILE A 66 -3.38 -1.94 4.91
CA ILE A 66 -3.80 -3.14 5.63
C ILE A 66 -3.97 -4.23 4.59
N ILE A 67 -3.19 -5.30 4.70
CA ILE A 67 -3.10 -6.36 3.68
C ILE A 67 -2.95 -7.72 4.35
N PRO A 68 -3.13 -8.82 3.60
CA PRO A 68 -2.98 -10.16 4.16
C PRO A 68 -1.58 -10.41 4.73
N LYS A 69 -1.50 -11.28 5.73
CA LYS A 69 -0.24 -11.68 6.37
C LYS A 69 0.79 -12.23 5.37
N SER A 70 0.34 -12.77 4.25
CA SER A 70 1.23 -13.26 3.19
C SER A 70 2.19 -12.19 2.65
N TRP A 71 1.86 -10.91 2.82
CA TRP A 71 2.73 -9.80 2.43
C TRP A 71 3.98 -9.66 3.29
N SER A 72 4.06 -10.39 4.40
CA SER A 72 5.28 -10.49 5.19
C SER A 72 6.33 -11.39 4.52
N LYS A 73 5.93 -12.16 3.49
CA LYS A 73 6.82 -13.07 2.76
C LYS A 73 7.48 -12.38 1.57
N TYR A 74 8.72 -12.70 1.35
CA TYR A 74 9.47 -12.20 0.20
C TYR A 74 8.77 -12.50 -1.14
N THR A 75 8.19 -13.70 -1.27
CA THR A 75 7.50 -14.10 -2.50
C THR A 75 6.37 -13.15 -2.92
N THR A 76 5.72 -12.51 -1.95
CA THR A 76 4.72 -11.48 -2.24
C THR A 76 5.39 -10.12 -2.45
N GLN A 77 6.34 -9.78 -1.59
CA GLN A 77 6.99 -8.46 -1.62
C GLN A 77 7.74 -8.21 -2.93
N ARG A 78 8.33 -9.23 -3.52
CA ARG A 78 9.03 -9.09 -4.81
C ARG A 78 8.11 -8.72 -5.98
N ARG A 79 6.79 -8.87 -5.82
CA ARG A 79 5.79 -8.47 -6.82
C ARG A 79 5.52 -6.97 -6.81
N LEU A 80 5.95 -6.28 -5.77
CA LEU A 80 5.79 -4.82 -5.65
C LEU A 80 6.93 -4.10 -6.39
N PRO A 81 6.75 -2.80 -6.70
CA PRO A 81 7.83 -2.02 -7.30
C PRO A 81 9.12 -2.11 -6.50
N SER A 82 10.24 -2.39 -7.18
CA SER A 82 11.52 -2.69 -6.53
C SER A 82 12.17 -1.49 -5.82
N ASP A 83 11.73 -0.29 -6.15
CA ASP A 83 12.22 0.94 -5.53
C ASP A 83 11.55 1.29 -4.21
N PHE A 84 10.59 0.48 -3.75
CA PHE A 84 9.96 0.62 -2.43
C PHE A 84 10.57 -0.34 -1.42
N GLY A 85 10.71 0.13 -0.18
CA GLY A 85 11.14 -0.68 0.95
C GLY A 85 10.12 -0.66 2.09
N LEU A 86 9.97 -1.78 2.78
CA LEU A 86 9.12 -1.90 3.96
C LEU A 86 9.84 -1.33 5.18
N TYR A 87 9.24 -0.35 5.86
CA TYR A 87 9.85 0.24 7.04
C TYR A 87 9.02 0.10 8.31
N PHE A 88 7.78 -0.34 8.21
CA PHE A 88 6.93 -0.60 9.36
C PHE A 88 6.00 -1.78 9.07
N GLU A 89 5.87 -2.68 10.04
CA GLU A 89 4.91 -3.76 9.99
C GLU A 89 4.34 -4.02 11.37
N ALA A 90 3.03 -4.18 11.46
CA ALA A 90 2.34 -4.56 12.69
C ALA A 90 1.27 -5.59 12.39
N ASN A 91 1.22 -6.65 13.20
CA ASN A 91 0.13 -7.63 13.12
C ASN A 91 -1.15 -7.01 13.64
N LEU A 92 -2.25 -7.19 12.93
CA LEU A 92 -3.56 -6.83 13.43
C LEU A 92 -4.09 -7.94 14.34
N PRO A 93 -4.93 -7.58 15.33
CA PRO A 93 -5.60 -8.58 16.16
C PRO A 93 -6.41 -9.55 15.31
N GLU A 94 -6.55 -10.78 15.77
CA GLU A 94 -7.42 -11.77 15.12
C GLU A 94 -8.85 -11.23 15.06
N ASN A 95 -9.56 -11.60 13.98
CA ASN A 95 -10.94 -11.18 13.75
C ASN A 95 -11.14 -9.65 13.66
N SER A 96 -10.11 -8.94 13.17
CA SER A 96 -10.21 -7.48 12.94
C SER A 96 -11.15 -7.11 11.82
N PHE A 97 -11.54 -8.05 10.96
CA PHE A 97 -12.45 -7.84 9.85
C PHE A 97 -13.81 -8.44 10.13
N ILE A 98 -14.84 -7.68 9.75
CA ILE A 98 -16.23 -8.12 9.82
C ILE A 98 -16.76 -8.20 8.40
N PHE A 99 -17.33 -9.36 8.03
CA PHE A 99 -17.97 -9.57 6.76
C PHE A 99 -19.40 -10.05 7.01
N GLN A 100 -20.37 -9.30 6.50
CA GLN A 100 -21.81 -9.60 6.71
C GLN A 100 -22.19 -9.76 8.19
N GLY A 101 -21.60 -8.94 9.07
CA GLY A 101 -21.89 -8.96 10.50
C GLY A 101 -21.15 -10.03 11.29
N GLU A 102 -20.37 -10.90 10.64
CA GLU A 102 -19.60 -11.97 11.28
C GLU A 102 -18.09 -11.69 11.21
N PRO A 103 -17.32 -12.08 12.23
CA PRO A 103 -15.88 -11.97 12.17
C PRO A 103 -15.32 -12.76 10.99
N TYR A 104 -14.44 -12.13 10.22
CA TYR A 104 -13.80 -12.75 9.08
C TYR A 104 -12.36 -13.14 9.43
N GLY A 105 -12.06 -14.43 9.35
CA GLY A 105 -10.84 -15.04 9.90
C GLY A 105 -9.56 -14.83 9.07
N VAL A 106 -9.46 -13.73 8.31
CA VAL A 106 -8.25 -13.42 7.57
C VAL A 106 -7.23 -12.76 8.48
N ARG A 107 -6.01 -13.31 8.52
CA ARG A 107 -4.89 -12.67 9.22
C ARG A 107 -4.32 -11.57 8.36
N CYS A 108 -4.25 -10.38 8.93
CA CYS A 108 -3.78 -9.18 8.24
C CYS A 108 -2.68 -8.49 9.01
N VAL A 109 -1.94 -7.69 8.28
CA VAL A 109 -0.89 -6.83 8.82
C VAL A 109 -1.09 -5.41 8.30
N ALA A 110 -0.65 -4.43 9.09
CA ALA A 110 -0.47 -3.08 8.60
C ALA A 110 0.98 -2.95 8.16
N GLN A 111 1.20 -2.52 6.94
CA GLN A 111 2.55 -2.30 6.41
C GLN A 111 2.67 -0.88 5.87
N CYS A 112 3.80 -0.24 6.16
CA CYS A 112 4.14 1.06 5.59
C CYS A 112 5.40 0.92 4.75
N TRP A 113 5.28 1.37 3.51
CA TRP A 113 6.32 1.30 2.49
C TRP A 113 6.73 2.69 2.05
N SER A 114 8.01 2.88 1.80
CA SER A 114 8.54 4.14 1.30
C SER A 114 9.45 3.90 0.11
N ARG A 115 9.38 4.80 -0.88
CA ARG A 115 10.29 4.74 -2.03
C ARG A 115 11.69 5.10 -1.57
N ASN A 116 12.62 4.16 -1.62
CA ASN A 116 14.05 4.28 -1.31
C ASN A 116 14.48 5.59 -0.63
N ASP A 117 13.99 5.80 0.60
CA ASP A 117 14.30 6.97 1.38
C ASP A 117 15.52 6.67 2.27
N PRO A 118 16.64 7.38 2.12
CA PRO A 118 17.83 7.13 2.92
C PRO A 118 17.66 7.45 4.42
N ASN A 119 16.58 8.14 4.78
CA ASN A 119 16.26 8.46 6.18
C ASN A 119 15.34 7.42 6.85
N LYS A 120 14.97 6.37 6.14
CA LYS A 120 14.11 5.30 6.66
C LYS A 120 14.91 4.06 7.00
N ASP A 121 14.65 3.52 8.17
CA ASP A 121 15.15 2.20 8.56
C ASP A 121 14.21 1.13 7.99
N TYR A 122 14.70 0.36 7.04
CA TYR A 122 13.89 -0.69 6.41
C TYR A 122 13.93 -1.98 7.22
N ILE A 123 12.80 -2.67 7.24
CA ILE A 123 12.67 -3.98 7.89
C ILE A 123 13.24 -5.04 6.96
N GLY A 124 14.13 -5.86 7.51
CA GLY A 124 14.78 -6.92 6.77
C GLY A 124 15.96 -6.43 5.94
N GLU A 125 16.56 -7.33 5.20
CA GLU A 125 17.64 -7.02 4.32
C GLU A 125 17.15 -6.34 3.03
N HIS A 126 18.05 -5.63 2.38
CA HIS A 126 17.75 -5.00 1.10
C HIS A 126 17.26 -6.05 0.09
N ARG A 127 16.29 -5.68 -0.74
CA ARG A 127 15.66 -6.61 -1.70
C ARG A 127 16.66 -7.34 -2.60
N GLU A 128 17.77 -6.70 -2.88
CA GLU A 128 18.83 -7.31 -3.69
C GLU A 128 19.44 -8.54 -3.02
N ASN A 129 19.43 -8.55 -1.69
CA ASN A 129 19.97 -9.67 -0.91
C ASN A 129 18.95 -10.78 -0.67
N TRP A 130 17.67 -10.50 -0.87
CA TRP A 130 16.62 -11.46 -0.61
C TRP A 130 16.58 -12.61 -1.62
N ALA A 131 17.06 -12.37 -2.83
CA ALA A 131 17.18 -13.43 -3.82
C ALA A 131 18.10 -14.57 -3.36
N ASP A 132 19.13 -14.25 -2.57
CA ASP A 132 20.06 -15.23 -2.02
C ASP A 132 19.47 -16.01 -0.84
N MET A 133 18.41 -15.50 -0.24
CA MET A 133 17.74 -16.10 0.94
C MET A 133 16.64 -17.10 0.58
N GLU A 134 16.26 -17.21 -0.69
CA GLU A 134 15.19 -18.09 -1.17
C GLU A 134 15.67 -19.50 -1.55
N LEU A 135 16.86 -19.84 -1.23
CA LEU A 135 17.42 -21.16 -1.59
C LEU A 135 16.78 -22.31 -0.76
#